data_7ddc8403eed37a0c2e499cf852557150
#
_entry.id   7ddc8403eed37a0c2e499cf852557150
#
_cell.length_a   1.000
_cell.length_b   1.000
_cell.length_c   1.000
_cell.angle_alpha   90.00
_cell.angle_beta   90.00
_cell.angle_gamma   90.00
#
_symmetry.space_group_name_H-M   'P 1'
#
loop_
_entity.id
_entity.type
_entity.pdbx_description
1 polymer ?
#
loop_
_entity_poly.entity_id
_entity_poly.type
_entity_poly.pdbx_seq_one_letter_code
_entity_poly.pdbx_strand_id
1 'polypeptide(L)'
;LPAVRKAVRLPVIAAGGVSDAAAVRAALGLGASAVQVGTAFLLADEALTKPAHRAAIQTARPEDTVVTNLFSGGAARGLYNRFIREAGPMNDAALPFPLAGAAAGALKAAAEKQGCYDFSPFWAGQNAGLCRPGSAAEIVERLCGSIER
;
A
#
# COMPACT_ATOMS: atom_id res chain seq x y z
N LEU A 1 13.13 -11.23 4.10
CA LEU A 1 13.65 -11.58 2.78
C LEU A 1 14.74 -12.66 2.90
N PRO A 2 15.86 -12.53 3.69
CA PRO A 2 16.91 -13.55 3.76
C PRO A 2 16.43 -14.94 4.16
N ALA A 3 15.49 -15.06 5.10
CA ALA A 3 14.93 -16.35 5.52
C ALA A 3 14.21 -17.06 4.37
N VAL A 4 13.39 -16.32 3.59
CA VAL A 4 12.70 -16.87 2.40
C VAL A 4 13.71 -17.31 1.35
N ARG A 5 14.73 -16.49 1.09
CA ARG A 5 15.80 -16.84 0.13
C ARG A 5 16.54 -18.14 0.49
N LYS A 6 16.74 -18.39 1.77
CA LYS A 6 17.35 -19.64 2.23
C LYS A 6 16.42 -20.86 2.09
N ALA A 7 15.11 -20.64 2.18
CA ALA A 7 14.13 -21.70 2.18
C ALA A 7 13.70 -22.16 0.78
N VAL A 8 13.88 -21.30 -0.25
CA VAL A 8 13.41 -21.60 -1.61
C VAL A 8 14.52 -21.44 -2.66
N ARG A 9 14.41 -22.21 -3.76
CA ARG A 9 15.29 -22.08 -4.93
C ARG A 9 14.72 -21.18 -6.03
N LEU A 10 13.47 -20.77 -5.89
CA LEU A 10 12.79 -19.89 -6.84
C LEU A 10 13.32 -18.46 -6.74
N PRO A 11 13.25 -17.67 -7.82
CA PRO A 11 13.47 -16.23 -7.75
C PRO A 11 12.51 -15.59 -6.73
N VAL A 12 13.05 -14.73 -5.85
CA VAL A 12 12.25 -14.03 -4.84
C VAL A 12 12.14 -12.57 -5.22
N ILE A 13 10.90 -12.11 -5.38
CA ILE A 13 10.58 -10.70 -5.63
C ILE A 13 10.22 -10.05 -4.30
N ALA A 14 10.99 -9.03 -3.89
CA ALA A 14 10.70 -8.29 -2.66
C ALA A 14 9.58 -7.27 -2.91
N ALA A 15 8.57 -7.26 -2.03
CA ALA A 15 7.47 -6.31 -2.09
C ALA A 15 7.17 -5.73 -0.70
N GLY A 16 6.70 -4.48 -0.67
CA GLY A 16 6.36 -3.76 0.55
C GLY A 16 7.52 -2.96 1.13
N GLY A 17 7.24 -1.71 1.52
CA GLY A 17 8.21 -0.81 2.11
C GLY A 17 9.28 -0.24 1.17
N VAL A 18 9.22 -0.55 -0.12
CA VAL A 18 10.15 -0.02 -1.13
C VAL A 18 9.57 1.28 -1.70
N SER A 19 10.26 2.41 -1.47
CA SER A 19 9.79 3.76 -1.86
C SER A 19 10.85 4.59 -2.59
N ASP A 20 12.11 4.15 -2.60
CA ASP A 20 13.23 4.88 -3.20
C ASP A 20 14.34 3.92 -3.69
N ALA A 21 15.34 4.48 -4.36
CA ALA A 21 16.46 3.73 -4.91
C ALA A 21 17.31 3.03 -3.82
N ALA A 22 17.40 3.60 -2.62
CA ALA A 22 18.15 2.99 -1.53
C ALA A 22 17.47 1.71 -1.06
N ALA A 23 16.13 1.72 -0.90
CA ALA A 23 15.34 0.55 -0.55
C ALA A 23 15.41 -0.53 -1.65
N VAL A 24 15.40 -0.14 -2.93
CA VAL A 24 15.59 -1.06 -4.07
C VAL A 24 16.95 -1.75 -3.97
N ARG A 25 18.03 -0.97 -3.84
CA ARG A 25 19.41 -1.53 -3.71
C ARG A 25 19.53 -2.44 -2.49
N ALA A 26 18.95 -2.05 -1.34
CA ALA A 26 18.97 -2.87 -0.14
C ALA A 26 18.26 -4.21 -0.34
N ALA A 27 17.08 -4.23 -0.97
CA ALA A 27 16.35 -5.46 -1.27
C ALA A 27 17.15 -6.39 -2.21
N LEU A 28 17.73 -5.85 -3.28
CA LEU A 28 18.57 -6.60 -4.20
C LEU A 28 19.83 -7.13 -3.51
N GLY A 29 20.52 -6.31 -2.69
CA GLY A 29 21.68 -6.71 -1.90
C GLY A 29 21.38 -7.82 -0.87
N LEU A 30 20.15 -7.88 -0.36
CA LEU A 30 19.68 -8.97 0.50
C LEU A 30 19.24 -10.23 -0.27
N GLY A 31 19.47 -10.27 -1.58
CA GLY A 31 19.28 -11.43 -2.44
C GLY A 31 17.88 -11.49 -3.09
N ALA A 32 17.12 -10.42 -3.16
CA ALA A 32 15.95 -10.37 -4.03
C ALA A 32 16.38 -10.44 -5.50
N SER A 33 15.62 -11.16 -6.31
CA SER A 33 15.82 -11.20 -7.77
C SER A 33 15.22 -9.96 -8.44
N ALA A 34 14.21 -9.35 -7.83
CA ALA A 34 13.55 -8.12 -8.27
C ALA A 34 12.81 -7.47 -7.09
N VAL A 35 12.29 -6.26 -7.32
CA VAL A 35 11.37 -5.57 -6.40
C VAL A 35 10.04 -5.29 -7.08
N GLN A 36 8.97 -5.30 -6.29
CA GLN A 36 7.64 -4.89 -6.73
C GLN A 36 7.18 -3.69 -5.90
N VAL A 37 6.87 -2.59 -6.56
CA VAL A 37 6.46 -1.34 -5.91
C VAL A 37 5.01 -1.03 -6.30
N GLY A 38 4.16 -0.79 -5.31
CA GLY A 38 2.74 -0.46 -5.54
C GLY A 38 2.42 0.97 -5.14
N THR A 39 2.62 1.32 -3.87
CA THR A 39 2.14 2.58 -3.28
C THR A 39 2.66 3.83 -4.00
N ALA A 40 3.91 3.84 -4.44
CA ALA A 40 4.46 4.97 -5.17
C ALA A 40 3.67 5.28 -6.45
N PHE A 41 3.21 4.24 -7.17
CA PHE A 41 2.44 4.40 -8.40
C PHE A 41 1.00 4.85 -8.19
N LEU A 42 0.49 4.82 -6.94
CA LEU A 42 -0.79 5.48 -6.62
C LEU A 42 -0.70 7.02 -6.76
N LEU A 43 0.51 7.56 -6.77
CA LEU A 43 0.78 8.98 -6.99
C LEU A 43 1.22 9.27 -8.44
N ALA A 44 1.24 8.28 -9.32
CA ALA A 44 1.52 8.51 -10.73
C ALA A 44 0.44 9.39 -11.37
N ASP A 45 0.82 10.26 -12.29
CA ASP A 45 -0.11 11.17 -12.99
C ASP A 45 -1.14 10.39 -13.82
N GLU A 46 -0.73 9.22 -14.32
CA GLU A 46 -1.56 8.32 -15.11
C GLU A 46 -2.51 7.46 -14.25
N ALA A 47 -2.32 7.44 -12.91
CA ALA A 47 -3.11 6.61 -12.03
C ALA A 47 -4.51 7.21 -11.75
N LEU A 48 -5.53 6.37 -11.80
CA LEU A 48 -6.92 6.75 -11.46
C LEU A 48 -7.17 6.80 -9.94
N THR A 49 -6.14 7.05 -9.14
CA THR A 49 -6.25 7.15 -7.69
C THR A 49 -7.05 8.38 -7.31
N LYS A 50 -8.09 8.20 -6.48
CA LYS A 50 -8.96 9.31 -6.02
C LYS A 50 -8.13 10.41 -5.34
N PRO A 51 -8.49 11.69 -5.51
CA PRO A 51 -7.77 12.82 -4.90
C PRO A 51 -7.61 12.69 -3.37
N ALA A 52 -8.64 12.23 -2.67
CA ALA A 52 -8.57 12.01 -1.22
C ALA A 52 -7.54 10.94 -0.82
N HIS A 53 -7.41 9.85 -1.60
CA HIS A 53 -6.41 8.83 -1.36
C HIS A 53 -4.99 9.35 -1.65
N ARG A 54 -4.81 10.09 -2.74
CA ARG A 54 -3.52 10.75 -3.07
C ARG A 54 -3.08 11.67 -1.94
N ALA A 55 -3.97 12.55 -1.47
CA ALA A 55 -3.70 13.46 -0.36
C ALA A 55 -3.33 12.70 0.93
N ALA A 56 -4.06 11.64 1.25
CA ALA A 56 -3.80 10.82 2.43
C ALA A 56 -2.41 10.12 2.35
N ILE A 57 -2.01 9.63 1.18
CA ILE A 57 -0.66 9.04 0.98
C ILE A 57 0.43 10.08 1.21
N GLN A 58 0.27 11.30 0.67
CA GLN A 58 1.29 12.35 0.73
C GLN A 58 1.54 12.88 2.16
N THR A 59 0.56 12.76 3.04
CA THR A 59 0.64 13.20 4.44
C THR A 59 0.88 12.06 5.43
N ALA A 60 0.88 10.81 4.96
CA ALA A 60 0.99 9.63 5.80
C ALA A 60 2.38 9.52 6.46
N ARG A 61 2.40 9.08 7.70
CA ARG A 61 3.58 8.65 8.42
C ARG A 61 3.59 7.12 8.54
N PRO A 62 4.73 6.48 8.83
CA PRO A 62 4.79 5.01 8.97
C PRO A 62 3.76 4.43 9.95
N GLU A 63 3.54 5.12 11.06
CA GLU A 63 2.58 4.76 12.12
C GLU A 63 1.11 4.92 11.71
N ASP A 64 0.83 5.68 10.64
CA ASP A 64 -0.53 5.87 10.14
C ASP A 64 -1.02 4.69 9.30
N THR A 65 -0.25 3.60 9.18
CA THR A 65 -0.66 2.41 8.45
C THR A 65 -0.85 1.20 9.37
N VAL A 66 -1.84 0.38 9.07
CA VAL A 66 -2.14 -0.84 9.84
C VAL A 66 -2.59 -1.97 8.90
N VAL A 67 -2.36 -3.21 9.32
CA VAL A 67 -2.92 -4.39 8.64
C VAL A 67 -4.35 -4.60 9.13
N THR A 68 -5.29 -4.73 8.21
CA THR A 68 -6.72 -4.91 8.51
C THR A 68 -7.36 -5.93 7.58
N ASN A 69 -8.41 -6.61 8.06
CA ASN A 69 -9.27 -7.48 7.24
C ASN A 69 -10.65 -6.85 6.96
N LEU A 70 -10.94 -5.67 7.51
CA LEU A 70 -12.29 -5.06 7.48
C LEU A 70 -12.81 -4.76 6.07
N PHE A 71 -11.93 -4.40 5.14
CA PHE A 71 -12.35 -3.94 3.81
C PHE A 71 -12.40 -5.04 2.76
N SER A 72 -11.62 -6.10 2.91
CA SER A 72 -11.53 -7.15 1.90
C SER A 72 -11.83 -8.54 2.44
N GLY A 73 -11.77 -8.73 3.76
CA GLY A 73 -11.82 -10.03 4.41
C GLY A 73 -10.46 -10.74 4.48
N GLY A 74 -9.47 -10.27 3.72
CA GLY A 74 -8.08 -10.71 3.80
C GLY A 74 -7.21 -9.66 4.47
N ALA A 75 -6.14 -10.09 5.15
CA ALA A 75 -5.18 -9.20 5.79
C ALA A 75 -4.45 -8.36 4.75
N ALA A 76 -4.65 -7.04 4.78
CA ALA A 76 -4.02 -6.10 3.87
C ALA A 76 -3.69 -4.79 4.61
N ARG A 77 -2.61 -4.11 4.19
CA ARG A 77 -2.18 -2.87 4.84
C ARG A 77 -2.80 -1.66 4.16
N GLY A 78 -3.35 -0.76 4.97
CA GLY A 78 -3.92 0.51 4.54
C GLY A 78 -3.70 1.62 5.56
N LEU A 79 -4.11 2.83 5.20
CA LEU A 79 -4.09 3.98 6.10
C LEU A 79 -5.17 3.82 7.17
N TYR A 80 -4.79 4.15 8.41
CA TYR A 80 -5.66 4.08 9.57
C TYR A 80 -6.75 5.15 9.49
N ASN A 81 -8.00 4.75 9.69
CA ASN A 81 -9.14 5.64 9.63
C ASN A 81 -10.16 5.32 10.72
N ARG A 82 -11.28 6.04 10.74
CA ARG A 82 -12.33 5.86 11.76
C ARG A 82 -12.90 4.43 11.75
N PHE A 83 -13.16 3.85 10.57
CA PHE A 83 -13.72 2.50 10.51
C PHE A 83 -12.79 1.47 11.17
N ILE A 84 -11.49 1.57 10.90
CA ILE A 84 -10.49 0.69 11.54
C ILE A 84 -10.42 0.94 13.05
N ARG A 85 -10.53 2.19 13.48
CA ARG A 85 -10.51 2.56 14.91
C ARG A 85 -11.68 1.98 15.67
N GLU A 86 -12.87 2.03 15.09
CA GLU A 86 -14.12 1.62 15.77
C GLU A 86 -14.38 0.12 15.69
N ALA A 87 -14.02 -0.52 14.57
CA ALA A 87 -14.25 -1.95 14.38
C ALA A 87 -13.04 -2.84 14.74
N GLY A 88 -11.89 -2.22 15.05
CA GLY A 88 -10.62 -2.92 15.29
C GLY A 88 -9.90 -3.27 13.99
N PRO A 89 -8.57 -3.31 13.98
CA PRO A 89 -7.84 -3.59 12.74
C PRO A 89 -8.11 -5.02 12.22
N MET A 90 -8.19 -6.00 13.10
CA MET A 90 -8.57 -7.38 12.79
C MET A 90 -9.86 -7.71 13.53
N ASN A 91 -10.86 -8.19 12.80
CA ASN A 91 -12.18 -8.48 13.36
C ASN A 91 -12.71 -9.81 12.78
N ASP A 92 -13.06 -10.73 13.66
CA ASP A 92 -13.57 -12.06 13.29
C ASP A 92 -14.98 -12.00 12.69
N ALA A 93 -15.72 -10.90 12.90
CA ALA A 93 -17.02 -10.67 12.26
C ALA A 93 -16.88 -10.18 10.81
N ALA A 94 -15.67 -9.84 10.35
CA ALA A 94 -15.45 -9.50 8.95
C ALA A 94 -15.69 -10.71 8.05
N LEU A 95 -16.52 -10.55 7.04
CA LEU A 95 -16.76 -11.62 6.07
C LEU A 95 -15.45 -12.04 5.39
N PRO A 96 -15.28 -13.33 5.06
CA PRO A 96 -14.07 -13.80 4.40
C PRO A 96 -13.86 -13.13 3.03
N PHE A 97 -12.61 -13.06 2.60
CA PHE A 97 -12.25 -12.57 1.27
C PHE A 97 -13.03 -13.32 0.16
N PRO A 98 -13.59 -12.65 -0.85
CA PRO A 98 -13.59 -11.20 -1.09
C PRO A 98 -14.87 -10.47 -0.58
N LEU A 99 -15.67 -11.08 0.28
CA LEU A 99 -17.04 -10.65 0.58
C LEU A 99 -17.15 -9.42 1.49
N ALA A 100 -16.16 -9.16 2.35
CA ALA A 100 -16.20 -8.02 3.28
C ALA A 100 -16.35 -6.66 2.56
N GLY A 101 -15.75 -6.52 1.37
CA GLY A 101 -15.85 -5.31 0.58
C GLY A 101 -17.28 -4.99 0.14
N ALA A 102 -18.10 -5.99 -0.13
CA ALA A 102 -19.52 -5.82 -0.47
C ALA A 102 -20.33 -5.37 0.76
N ALA A 103 -20.08 -5.98 1.92
CA ALA A 103 -20.79 -5.62 3.16
C ALA A 103 -20.52 -4.16 3.59
N ALA A 104 -19.25 -3.71 3.52
CA ALA A 104 -18.89 -2.33 3.84
C ALA A 104 -19.23 -1.33 2.73
N GLY A 105 -19.58 -1.81 1.54
CA GLY A 105 -19.73 -0.99 0.33
C GLY A 105 -20.81 0.08 0.42
N ALA A 106 -21.97 -0.24 1.02
CA ALA A 106 -23.08 0.70 1.17
C ALA A 106 -22.70 1.86 2.12
N LEU A 107 -22.08 1.56 3.26
CA LEU A 107 -21.59 2.54 4.22
C LEU A 107 -20.55 3.47 3.59
N LYS A 108 -19.55 2.89 2.93
CA LYS A 108 -18.52 3.62 2.19
C LYS A 108 -19.14 4.56 1.16
N ALA A 109 -20.05 4.06 0.32
CA ALA A 109 -20.69 4.86 -0.73
C ALA A 109 -21.50 6.03 -0.18
N ALA A 110 -22.22 5.82 0.93
CA ALA A 110 -22.98 6.86 1.60
C ALA A 110 -22.08 7.94 2.20
N ALA A 111 -20.98 7.53 2.83
CA ALA A 111 -20.00 8.44 3.41
C ALA A 111 -19.26 9.26 2.33
N GLU A 112 -18.79 8.60 1.26
CA GLU A 112 -18.08 9.27 0.16
C GLU A 112 -18.95 10.32 -0.55
N LYS A 113 -20.28 10.09 -0.68
CA LYS A 113 -21.23 11.09 -1.20
C LYS A 113 -21.28 12.37 -0.36
N GLN A 114 -20.94 12.29 0.92
CA GLN A 114 -20.87 13.42 1.85
C GLN A 114 -19.43 13.97 2.00
N GLY A 115 -18.50 13.52 1.16
CA GLY A 115 -17.09 13.91 1.25
C GLY A 115 -16.33 13.27 2.42
N CYS A 116 -16.92 12.29 3.11
CA CYS A 116 -16.29 11.58 4.21
C CYS A 116 -15.62 10.30 3.70
N TYR A 117 -14.31 10.19 3.88
CA TYR A 117 -13.50 9.05 3.45
C TYR A 117 -13.07 8.13 4.59
N ASP A 118 -13.59 8.35 5.79
CA ASP A 118 -13.27 7.59 7.01
C ASP A 118 -13.67 6.10 6.97
N PHE A 119 -14.42 5.70 5.95
CA PHE A 119 -14.83 4.33 5.71
C PHE A 119 -14.29 3.77 4.39
N SER A 120 -13.33 4.46 3.78
CA SER A 120 -12.75 4.07 2.49
C SER A 120 -11.45 3.29 2.69
N PRO A 121 -11.22 2.20 1.91
CA PRO A 121 -9.99 1.45 1.97
C PRO A 121 -8.86 2.20 1.24
N PHE A 122 -8.08 2.95 1.95
CA PHE A 122 -6.89 3.61 1.42
C PHE A 122 -5.68 2.70 1.60
N TRP A 123 -5.52 1.76 0.65
CA TRP A 123 -4.41 0.82 0.66
C TRP A 123 -3.07 1.53 0.47
N ALA A 124 -2.12 1.25 1.35
CA ALA A 124 -0.79 1.84 1.31
C ALA A 124 0.21 1.02 2.12
N GLY A 125 1.45 0.94 1.65
CA GLY A 125 2.57 0.39 2.44
C GLY A 125 3.06 1.37 3.51
N GLN A 126 3.86 0.90 4.45
CA GLN A 126 4.37 1.69 5.58
C GLN A 126 5.12 2.96 5.15
N ASN A 127 5.83 2.91 4.02
CA ASN A 127 6.60 4.05 3.52
C ASN A 127 5.79 4.97 2.58
N ALA A 128 4.46 5.00 2.73
CA ALA A 128 3.56 5.81 1.89
C ALA A 128 3.99 7.28 1.81
N GLY A 129 4.29 7.90 2.94
CA GLY A 129 4.69 9.31 3.01
C GLY A 129 6.04 9.64 2.37
N LEU A 130 6.85 8.65 2.01
CA LEU A 130 8.07 8.84 1.23
C LEU A 130 7.82 8.88 -0.27
N CYS A 131 6.64 8.42 -0.73
CA CYS A 131 6.27 8.44 -2.13
C CYS A 131 6.10 9.89 -2.63
N ARG A 132 6.48 10.15 -3.88
CA ARG A 132 6.39 11.47 -4.50
C ARG A 132 5.59 11.39 -5.80
N PRO A 133 4.72 12.36 -6.08
CA PRO A 133 3.97 12.42 -7.33
C PRO A 133 4.91 12.65 -8.53
N GLY A 134 4.38 12.39 -9.72
CA GLY A 134 5.02 12.56 -11.01
C GLY A 134 4.50 11.55 -12.02
N SER A 135 5.02 11.57 -13.23
CA SER A 135 4.72 10.54 -14.22
C SER A 135 5.23 9.16 -13.78
N ALA A 136 4.63 8.09 -14.28
CA ALA A 136 5.10 6.74 -14.00
C ALA A 136 6.58 6.55 -14.40
N ALA A 137 7.03 7.19 -15.48
CA ALA A 137 8.43 7.18 -15.92
C ALA A 137 9.36 7.80 -14.87
N GLU A 138 9.03 9.00 -14.37
CA GLU A 138 9.81 9.67 -13.33
C GLU A 138 9.84 8.85 -12.01
N ILE A 139 8.75 8.17 -11.68
CA ILE A 139 8.72 7.29 -10.51
C ILE A 139 9.70 6.13 -10.71
N VAL A 140 9.71 5.50 -11.90
CA VAL A 140 10.67 4.44 -12.22
C VAL A 140 12.11 4.96 -12.15
N GLU A 141 12.39 6.12 -12.74
CA GLU A 141 13.73 6.72 -12.69
C GLU A 141 14.20 6.96 -11.25
N ARG A 142 13.33 7.49 -10.40
CA ARG A 142 13.64 7.68 -8.96
C ARG A 142 13.88 6.37 -8.21
N LEU A 143 13.15 5.31 -8.55
CA LEU A 143 13.33 3.98 -7.95
C LEU A 143 14.60 3.28 -8.44
N CYS A 144 14.94 3.46 -9.71
CA CYS A 144 16.17 2.91 -10.27
C CYS A 144 17.40 3.65 -9.75
N GLY A 145 17.30 4.98 -9.54
CA GLY A 145 18.45 5.82 -9.24
C GLY A 145 19.49 5.75 -10.35
N SER A 146 20.71 6.22 -10.09
CA SER A 146 21.85 5.91 -10.93
C SER A 146 22.27 4.47 -10.67
N ILE A 147 21.57 3.51 -11.30
CA ILE A 147 22.09 2.15 -11.39
C ILE A 147 23.25 2.25 -12.37
N GLU A 148 24.47 2.43 -11.85
CA GLU A 148 25.68 2.23 -12.66
C GLU A 148 25.57 0.83 -13.27
N ARG A 149 25.58 0.77 -14.58
CA ARG A 149 25.54 -0.47 -15.37
C ARG A 149 26.86 -1.18 -15.26
#